data_d8bcad9ec613fa8cb532f46a9f1a5f2c
#
_entry.id   d8bcad9ec613fa8cb532f46a9f1a5f2c
#
_cell.length_a   1.000
_cell.length_b   1.000
_cell.length_c   1.000
_cell.angle_alpha   90.00
_cell.angle_beta   90.00
_cell.angle_gamma   90.00
#
_symmetry.space_group_name_H-M   'P 1'
#
loop_
_entity.id
_entity.type
_entity.pdbx_description
1 polymer ?
#
loop_
_entity_poly.entity_id
_entity_poly.type
_entity_poly.pdbx_seq_one_letter_code
_entity_poly.pdbx_strand_id
1 'polypeptide(L)'
;MRYSGAMSTLLPFRSCLVLPLILMTLGACATQVELRMAAQQEQFAREAASQGDWAQAMRSYQAAVDNVALGRGDFAWQAHLHHQAGRAASGACRYDAAEFHFRQAIALAKKSEYSSALSYKALIEQYERQGKATQALAVRNELGFHQSRALGAFADRESLPVGKPCGVPR
;
A
#
# COMPACT_ATOMS: atom_id res chain seq x y z
N MET A 1 -32.49 -48.24 -56.69
CA MET A 1 -32.15 -48.53 -55.28
C MET A 1 -31.29 -47.40 -54.82
N ARG A 2 -31.82 -46.58 -53.92
CA ARG A 2 -31.12 -45.39 -53.35
C ARG A 2 -30.60 -45.75 -51.97
N TYR A 3 -29.30 -45.57 -51.77
CA TYR A 3 -28.74 -45.57 -50.40
C TYR A 3 -28.36 -44.15 -50.03
N SER A 4 -29.11 -43.62 -49.09
CA SER A 4 -28.84 -42.33 -48.43
C SER A 4 -27.97 -42.61 -47.19
N GLY A 5 -26.71 -42.19 -47.21
CA GLY A 5 -25.80 -42.27 -46.07
C GLY A 5 -25.83 -40.94 -45.29
N ALA A 6 -26.43 -40.98 -44.13
CA ALA A 6 -26.37 -39.88 -43.18
C ALA A 6 -25.00 -39.85 -42.48
N MET A 7 -24.16 -38.85 -42.79
CA MET A 7 -22.93 -38.55 -42.06
C MET A 7 -23.30 -37.78 -40.80
N SER A 8 -23.31 -38.45 -39.66
CA SER A 8 -23.40 -37.83 -38.32
C SER A 8 -22.05 -37.22 -37.95
N THR A 9 -21.95 -35.91 -38.05
CA THR A 9 -20.80 -35.16 -37.53
C THR A 9 -20.87 -35.08 -36.03
N LEU A 10 -20.16 -35.97 -35.34
CA LEU A 10 -19.86 -35.88 -33.93
C LEU A 10 -18.86 -34.71 -33.70
N LEU A 11 -19.36 -33.54 -33.38
CA LEU A 11 -18.56 -32.44 -32.89
C LEU A 11 -17.90 -32.83 -31.53
N PRO A 12 -16.59 -32.73 -31.40
CA PRO A 12 -15.91 -33.13 -30.17
C PRO A 12 -16.22 -32.15 -29.05
N PHE A 13 -16.97 -32.58 -28.07
CA PHE A 13 -17.33 -31.89 -26.82
C PHE A 13 -16.11 -31.59 -25.90
N ARG A 14 -14.88 -31.79 -26.40
CA ARG A 14 -13.62 -31.60 -25.65
C ARG A 14 -13.09 -30.19 -25.65
N SER A 15 -13.57 -29.28 -26.48
CA SER A 15 -13.03 -27.91 -26.61
C SER A 15 -13.54 -26.93 -25.57
N CYS A 16 -14.65 -27.20 -24.89
CA CYS A 16 -15.21 -26.26 -23.89
C CYS A 16 -14.49 -26.22 -22.55
N LEU A 17 -13.68 -27.23 -22.20
CA LEU A 17 -12.98 -27.29 -20.92
C LEU A 17 -11.59 -26.63 -20.96
N VAL A 18 -10.98 -26.46 -22.11
CA VAL A 18 -9.63 -25.91 -22.25
C VAL A 18 -9.64 -24.38 -22.15
N LEU A 19 -10.68 -23.72 -22.67
CA LEU A 19 -10.79 -22.26 -22.69
C LEU A 19 -10.84 -21.63 -21.29
N PRO A 20 -11.65 -22.13 -20.32
CA PRO A 20 -11.66 -21.58 -18.97
C PRO A 20 -10.36 -21.84 -18.20
N LEU A 21 -9.64 -22.94 -18.48
CA LEU A 21 -8.36 -23.23 -17.87
C LEU A 21 -7.27 -22.23 -18.31
N ILE A 22 -7.24 -21.84 -19.58
CA ILE A 22 -6.30 -20.85 -20.12
C ILE A 22 -6.60 -19.46 -19.54
N LEU A 23 -7.87 -19.09 -19.39
CA LEU A 23 -8.26 -17.81 -18.79
C LEU A 23 -7.86 -17.70 -17.31
N MET A 24 -7.94 -18.80 -16.55
CA MET A 24 -7.49 -18.82 -15.14
C MET A 24 -5.98 -18.68 -14.99
N THR A 25 -5.18 -19.26 -15.90
CA THR A 25 -3.71 -19.14 -15.84
C THR A 25 -3.22 -17.75 -16.21
N LEU A 26 -3.86 -17.06 -17.15
CA LEU A 26 -3.51 -15.69 -17.53
C LEU A 26 -3.78 -14.69 -16.40
N GLY A 27 -4.86 -14.86 -15.64
CA GLY A 27 -5.18 -14.01 -14.49
C GLY A 27 -4.17 -14.13 -13.35
N ALA A 28 -3.68 -15.33 -13.07
CA ALA A 28 -2.68 -15.55 -12.02
C ALA A 28 -1.30 -14.96 -12.38
N CYS A 29 -0.91 -14.97 -13.66
CA CYS A 29 0.34 -14.36 -14.10
C CYS A 29 0.30 -12.83 -13.98
N ALA A 30 -0.83 -12.19 -14.29
CA ALA A 30 -0.96 -10.73 -14.19
C ALA A 30 -0.78 -10.25 -12.75
N THR A 31 -1.42 -10.88 -11.77
CA THR A 31 -1.30 -10.51 -10.35
C THR A 31 0.12 -10.64 -9.83
N GLN A 32 0.87 -11.65 -10.24
CA GLN A 32 2.28 -11.82 -9.85
C GLN A 32 3.19 -10.74 -10.44
N VAL A 33 2.93 -10.28 -11.66
CA VAL A 33 3.67 -9.19 -12.29
C VAL A 33 3.48 -7.91 -11.48
N GLU A 34 2.23 -7.56 -11.12
CA GLU A 34 1.94 -6.37 -10.33
C GLU A 34 2.62 -6.39 -8.96
N LEU A 35 2.62 -7.52 -8.27
CA LEU A 35 3.30 -7.65 -6.97
C LEU A 35 4.83 -7.52 -7.08
N ARG A 36 5.43 -8.02 -8.16
CA ARG A 36 6.86 -7.82 -8.43
C ARG A 36 7.17 -6.35 -8.73
N MET A 37 6.32 -5.68 -9.52
CA MET A 37 6.46 -4.26 -9.79
C MET A 37 6.31 -3.43 -8.51
N ALA A 38 5.38 -3.78 -7.63
CA ALA A 38 5.23 -3.14 -6.33
C ALA A 38 6.51 -3.23 -5.49
N ALA A 39 7.11 -4.42 -5.39
CA ALA A 39 8.35 -4.64 -4.66
C ALA A 39 9.54 -3.85 -5.25
N GLN A 40 9.63 -3.78 -6.58
CA GLN A 40 10.65 -2.99 -7.26
C GLN A 40 10.47 -1.49 -7.01
N GLN A 41 9.24 -0.98 -7.12
CA GLN A 41 8.95 0.43 -6.84
C GLN A 41 9.21 0.79 -5.37
N GLU A 42 8.91 -0.10 -4.43
CA GLU A 42 9.25 0.08 -3.03
C GLU A 42 10.76 0.18 -2.80
N GLN A 43 11.56 -0.61 -3.51
CA GLN A 43 13.01 -0.53 -3.43
C GLN A 43 13.54 0.82 -3.95
N PHE A 44 13.07 1.27 -5.11
CA PHE A 44 13.42 2.58 -5.66
C PHE A 44 13.00 3.72 -4.73
N ALA A 45 11.83 3.61 -4.11
CA ALA A 45 11.36 4.59 -3.14
C ALA A 45 12.26 4.68 -1.91
N ARG A 46 12.70 3.54 -1.37
CA ARG A 46 13.64 3.48 -0.24
C ARG A 46 15.00 4.10 -0.60
N GLU A 47 15.50 3.83 -1.79
CA GLU A 47 16.75 4.42 -2.27
C GLU A 47 16.64 5.94 -2.41
N ALA A 48 15.59 6.44 -3.06
CA ALA A 48 15.33 7.87 -3.18
C ALA A 48 15.18 8.55 -1.80
N ALA A 49 14.47 7.91 -0.86
CA ALA A 49 14.32 8.41 0.51
C ALA A 49 15.67 8.49 1.25
N SER A 50 16.55 7.50 1.07
CA SER A 50 17.89 7.50 1.68
C SER A 50 18.78 8.62 1.17
N GLN A 51 18.56 9.05 -0.07
CA GLN A 51 19.24 10.19 -0.71
C GLN A 51 18.59 11.54 -0.38
N GLY A 52 17.45 11.54 0.32
CA GLY A 52 16.68 12.73 0.65
C GLY A 52 15.84 13.26 -0.52
N ASP A 53 15.72 12.52 -1.62
CA ASP A 53 14.78 12.84 -2.71
C ASP A 53 13.36 12.38 -2.34
N TRP A 54 12.76 13.14 -1.43
CA TRP A 54 11.43 12.85 -0.92
C TRP A 54 10.34 12.91 -2.01
N ALA A 55 10.53 13.76 -3.02
CA ALA A 55 9.58 13.87 -4.12
C ALA A 55 9.58 12.61 -4.99
N GLN A 56 10.76 12.06 -5.29
CA GLN A 56 10.88 10.80 -6.02
C GLN A 56 10.41 9.63 -5.16
N ALA A 57 10.82 9.59 -3.88
CA ALA A 57 10.37 8.57 -2.93
C ALA A 57 8.83 8.50 -2.85
N MET A 58 8.16 9.65 -2.72
CA MET A 58 6.70 9.73 -2.70
C MET A 58 6.07 9.14 -3.98
N ARG A 59 6.57 9.50 -5.16
CA ARG A 59 6.06 8.96 -6.43
C ARG A 59 6.24 7.45 -6.53
N SER A 60 7.41 6.94 -6.16
CA SER A 60 7.70 5.51 -6.22
C SER A 60 6.90 4.71 -5.19
N TYR A 61 6.72 5.22 -3.96
CA TYR A 61 5.82 4.57 -2.99
C TYR A 61 4.36 4.60 -3.45
N GLN A 62 3.89 5.68 -4.08
CA GLN A 62 2.55 5.70 -4.67
C GLN A 62 2.39 4.62 -5.75
N ALA A 63 3.35 4.50 -6.67
CA ALA A 63 3.34 3.44 -7.69
C ALA A 63 3.35 2.04 -7.06
N ALA A 64 4.09 1.84 -5.96
CA ALA A 64 4.07 0.57 -5.23
C ALA A 64 2.69 0.29 -4.61
N VAL A 65 2.04 1.29 -4.02
CA VAL A 65 0.66 1.19 -3.48
C VAL A 65 -0.31 0.77 -4.58
N ASP A 66 -0.26 1.42 -5.74
CA ASP A 66 -1.15 1.13 -6.87
C ASP A 66 -0.95 -0.31 -7.37
N ASN A 67 0.31 -0.73 -7.55
CA ASN A 67 0.64 -2.08 -8.01
C ASN A 67 0.24 -3.16 -7.00
N VAL A 68 0.46 -2.94 -5.68
CA VAL A 68 0.06 -3.94 -4.68
C VAL A 68 -1.46 -4.09 -4.60
N ALA A 69 -2.21 -3.00 -4.81
CA ALA A 69 -3.66 -3.03 -4.85
C ALA A 69 -4.16 -3.82 -6.08
N LEU A 70 -3.59 -3.56 -7.28
CA LEU A 70 -3.89 -4.28 -8.51
C LEU A 70 -3.54 -5.77 -8.41
N GLY A 71 -2.39 -6.10 -7.84
CA GLY A 71 -1.92 -7.46 -7.59
C GLY A 71 -2.64 -8.18 -6.45
N ARG A 72 -3.62 -7.55 -5.79
CA ARG A 72 -4.33 -8.09 -4.63
C ARG A 72 -3.39 -8.51 -3.50
N GLY A 73 -2.32 -7.74 -3.28
CA GLY A 73 -1.42 -7.94 -2.15
C GLY A 73 -2.16 -7.82 -0.81
N ASP A 74 -1.58 -8.41 0.23
CA ASP A 74 -2.21 -8.42 1.55
C ASP A 74 -2.33 -7.02 2.17
N PHE A 75 -3.25 -6.88 3.11
CA PHE A 75 -3.52 -5.59 3.77
C PHE A 75 -2.36 -5.10 4.63
N ALA A 76 -1.50 -5.99 5.14
CA ALA A 76 -0.35 -5.59 5.93
C ALA A 76 0.69 -4.89 5.06
N TRP A 77 0.99 -5.45 3.87
CA TRP A 77 1.89 -4.81 2.92
C TRP A 77 1.32 -3.50 2.38
N GLN A 78 0.02 -3.46 2.04
CA GLN A 78 -0.64 -2.21 1.64
C GLN A 78 -0.54 -1.15 2.75
N ALA A 79 -0.80 -1.50 4.01
CA ALA A 79 -0.67 -0.60 5.15
C ALA A 79 0.76 -0.08 5.32
N HIS A 80 1.75 -0.97 5.18
CA HIS A 80 3.17 -0.60 5.21
C HIS A 80 3.51 0.41 4.11
N LEU A 81 3.14 0.14 2.87
CA LEU A 81 3.42 1.03 1.74
C LEU A 81 2.75 2.39 1.90
N HIS A 82 1.51 2.43 2.37
CA HIS A 82 0.84 3.69 2.69
C HIS A 82 1.55 4.45 3.81
N HIS A 83 2.02 3.78 4.86
CA HIS A 83 2.82 4.43 5.90
C HIS A 83 4.09 5.07 5.32
N GLN A 84 4.84 4.35 4.48
CA GLN A 84 6.06 4.86 3.87
C GLN A 84 5.78 6.00 2.86
N ALA A 85 4.70 5.89 2.07
CA ALA A 85 4.25 6.96 1.18
C ALA A 85 3.92 8.25 1.97
N GLY A 86 3.23 8.09 3.11
CA GLY A 86 2.93 9.21 4.01
C GLY A 86 4.18 9.90 4.54
N ARG A 87 5.20 9.13 4.91
CA ARG A 87 6.49 9.66 5.36
C ARG A 87 7.22 10.41 4.25
N ALA A 88 7.27 9.84 3.04
CA ALA A 88 7.88 10.47 1.88
C ALA A 88 7.15 11.76 1.50
N ALA A 89 5.80 11.75 1.53
CA ALA A 89 4.99 12.94 1.29
C ALA A 89 5.23 14.03 2.34
N SER A 90 5.36 13.66 3.63
CA SER A 90 5.71 14.58 4.71
C SER A 90 7.10 15.19 4.52
N GLY A 91 8.09 14.38 4.09
CA GLY A 91 9.43 14.83 3.74
C GLY A 91 9.46 15.78 2.54
N ALA A 92 8.56 15.55 1.56
CA ALA A 92 8.36 16.44 0.41
C ALA A 92 7.47 17.66 0.71
N CYS A 93 7.08 17.89 1.97
CA CYS A 93 6.18 18.96 2.43
C CYS A 93 4.76 18.92 1.82
N ARG A 94 4.35 17.73 1.34
CA ARG A 94 3.01 17.48 0.79
C ARG A 94 2.10 16.95 1.90
N TYR A 95 1.78 17.80 2.85
CA TYR A 95 1.13 17.41 4.10
C TYR A 95 -0.27 16.80 3.94
N ASP A 96 -1.05 17.26 2.97
CA ASP A 96 -2.37 16.69 2.69
C ASP A 96 -2.26 15.25 2.15
N ALA A 97 -1.29 15.01 1.25
CA ALA A 97 -0.99 13.68 0.74
C ALA A 97 -0.46 12.77 1.86
N ALA A 98 0.39 13.30 2.75
CA ALA A 98 0.90 12.54 3.88
C ALA A 98 -0.22 12.14 4.86
N GLU A 99 -1.13 13.06 5.19
CA GLU A 99 -2.30 12.75 6.02
C GLU A 99 -3.16 11.65 5.39
N PHE A 100 -3.48 11.79 4.10
CA PHE A 100 -4.23 10.76 3.36
C PHE A 100 -3.57 9.38 3.51
N HIS A 101 -2.29 9.28 3.24
CA HIS A 101 -1.57 8.01 3.30
C HIS A 101 -1.50 7.45 4.73
N PHE A 102 -1.23 8.25 5.75
CA PHE A 102 -1.24 7.76 7.14
C PHE A 102 -2.60 7.26 7.56
N ARG A 103 -3.69 7.94 7.16
CA ARG A 103 -5.06 7.47 7.45
C ARG A 103 -5.40 6.18 6.71
N GLN A 104 -4.95 6.00 5.47
CA GLN A 104 -5.10 4.73 4.74
C GLN A 104 -4.33 3.61 5.43
N ALA A 105 -3.09 3.86 5.84
CA ALA A 105 -2.30 2.88 6.60
C ALA A 105 -3.01 2.44 7.89
N ILE A 106 -3.58 3.38 8.65
CA ILE A 106 -4.35 3.10 9.86
C ILE A 106 -5.60 2.25 9.55
N ALA A 107 -6.33 2.59 8.48
CA ALA A 107 -7.54 1.87 8.08
C ALA A 107 -7.25 0.43 7.64
N LEU A 108 -6.17 0.22 6.88
CA LEU A 108 -5.73 -1.10 6.42
C LEU A 108 -5.15 -1.94 7.55
N ALA A 109 -4.43 -1.32 8.49
CA ALA A 109 -3.90 -1.98 9.68
C ALA A 109 -5.02 -2.62 10.53
N LYS A 110 -6.21 -2.02 10.57
CA LYS A 110 -7.38 -2.59 11.26
C LYS A 110 -7.89 -3.90 10.62
N LYS A 111 -7.50 -4.18 9.38
CA LYS A 111 -7.89 -5.37 8.60
C LYS A 111 -6.77 -6.42 8.54
N SER A 112 -5.66 -6.17 9.21
CA SER A 112 -4.46 -7.00 9.17
C SER A 112 -3.78 -7.02 10.54
N GLU A 113 -2.72 -7.80 10.68
CA GLU A 113 -1.88 -7.83 11.88
C GLU A 113 -0.85 -6.68 11.92
N TYR A 114 -0.86 -5.79 10.93
CA TYR A 114 0.06 -4.65 10.87
C TYR A 114 -0.28 -3.63 11.96
N SER A 115 0.75 -3.15 12.67
CA SER A 115 0.55 -2.14 13.73
C SER A 115 0.26 -0.76 13.14
N SER A 116 -0.86 -0.16 13.51
CA SER A 116 -1.21 1.22 13.15
C SER A 116 -0.45 2.28 13.97
N ALA A 117 0.21 1.90 15.05
CA ALA A 117 0.82 2.83 16.02
C ALA A 117 1.83 3.79 15.39
N LEU A 118 2.67 3.28 14.46
CA LEU A 118 3.66 4.12 13.76
C LEU A 118 2.99 5.18 12.87
N SER A 119 1.88 4.83 12.21
CA SER A 119 1.15 5.77 11.36
C SER A 119 0.43 6.84 12.18
N TYR A 120 -0.14 6.49 13.34
CA TYR A 120 -0.68 7.45 14.29
C TYR A 120 0.40 8.41 14.79
N LYS A 121 1.56 7.89 15.23
CA LYS A 121 2.68 8.70 15.71
C LYS A 121 3.16 9.68 14.62
N ALA A 122 3.36 9.20 13.40
CA ALA A 122 3.79 10.03 12.27
C ALA A 122 2.76 11.14 11.95
N LEU A 123 1.47 10.84 12.04
CA LEU A 123 0.40 11.82 11.81
C LEU A 123 0.36 12.87 12.93
N ILE A 124 0.54 12.48 14.18
CA ILE A 124 0.66 13.41 15.33
C ILE A 124 1.83 14.35 15.11
N GLU A 125 3.02 13.82 14.84
CA GLU A 125 4.23 14.61 14.60
C GLU A 125 4.08 15.57 13.43
N GLN A 126 3.39 15.14 12.37
CA GLN A 126 3.09 15.99 11.23
C GLN A 126 2.21 17.17 11.61
N TYR A 127 1.13 16.96 12.36
CA TYR A 127 0.26 18.04 12.81
C TYR A 127 0.98 19.00 13.78
N GLU A 128 1.83 18.48 14.66
CA GLU A 128 2.64 19.31 15.55
C GLU A 128 3.60 20.22 14.79
N ARG A 129 4.29 19.68 13.78
CA ARG A 129 5.17 20.48 12.91
C ARG A 129 4.43 21.58 12.13
N GLN A 130 3.13 21.39 11.87
CA GLN A 130 2.27 22.37 11.23
C GLN A 130 1.62 23.35 12.24
N GLY A 131 1.88 23.22 13.55
CA GLY A 131 1.20 24.01 14.58
C GLY A 131 -0.28 23.67 14.77
N LYS A 132 -0.74 22.57 14.23
CA LYS A 132 -2.13 22.08 14.29
C LYS A 132 -2.38 21.27 15.57
N ALA A 133 -2.23 21.91 16.74
CA ALA A 133 -2.29 21.24 18.03
C ALA A 133 -3.62 20.50 18.29
N THR A 134 -4.75 21.07 17.88
CA THR A 134 -6.07 20.45 18.05
C THR A 134 -6.18 19.12 17.27
N GLN A 135 -5.69 19.08 16.03
CA GLN A 135 -5.68 17.85 15.23
C GLN A 135 -4.72 16.82 15.82
N ALA A 136 -3.53 17.24 16.30
CA ALA A 136 -2.60 16.35 16.96
C ALA A 136 -3.21 15.72 18.22
N LEU A 137 -3.92 16.51 19.04
CA LEU A 137 -4.62 16.01 20.22
C LEU A 137 -5.73 15.01 19.86
N ALA A 138 -6.52 15.30 18.84
CA ALA A 138 -7.57 14.40 18.38
C ALA A 138 -7.02 13.04 17.97
N VAL A 139 -5.91 13.01 17.21
CA VAL A 139 -5.25 11.77 16.79
C VAL A 139 -4.60 11.03 17.97
N ARG A 140 -4.04 11.75 18.97
CA ARG A 140 -3.55 11.11 20.22
C ARG A 140 -4.67 10.42 20.99
N ASN A 141 -5.83 11.05 21.10
CA ASN A 141 -6.98 10.45 21.77
C ASN A 141 -7.47 9.21 21.02
N GLU A 142 -7.48 9.24 19.67
CA GLU A 142 -7.80 8.08 18.85
C GLU A 142 -6.79 6.94 19.08
N LEU A 143 -5.50 7.22 19.09
CA LEU A 143 -4.45 6.24 19.39
C LEU A 143 -4.61 5.65 20.80
N GLY A 144 -4.84 6.48 21.83
CA GLY A 144 -5.05 6.03 23.20
C GLY A 144 -6.25 5.08 23.33
N PHE A 145 -7.35 5.37 22.64
CA PHE A 145 -8.50 4.47 22.59
C PHE A 145 -8.16 3.11 21.95
N HIS A 146 -7.33 3.08 20.91
CA HIS A 146 -6.89 1.83 20.29
C HIS A 146 -5.85 1.09 21.12
N GLN A 147 -4.93 1.78 21.79
CA GLN A 147 -3.91 1.15 22.65
C GLN A 147 -4.49 0.53 23.90
N SER A 148 -5.51 1.12 24.51
CA SER A 148 -6.21 0.51 25.66
C SER A 148 -6.90 -0.82 25.30
N ARG A 149 -7.19 -1.05 24.01
CA ARG A 149 -7.69 -2.34 23.49
C ARG A 149 -6.59 -3.34 23.13
N ALA A 150 -5.36 -2.88 22.93
CA ALA A 150 -4.23 -3.68 22.47
C ALA A 150 -3.08 -3.66 23.51
N LEU A 151 -3.39 -3.75 24.81
CA LEU A 151 -2.38 -3.85 25.86
C LEU A 151 -1.55 -5.12 25.68
N GLY A 152 -0.38 -4.96 25.08
CA GLY A 152 0.65 -5.98 25.04
C GLY A 152 1.57 -5.81 23.85
N ALA A 153 2.72 -5.21 24.11
CA ALA A 153 3.92 -5.27 23.31
C ALA A 153 3.91 -4.55 21.96
N PHE A 154 4.52 -3.34 21.95
CA PHE A 154 5.59 -3.03 20.99
C PHE A 154 6.31 -1.78 21.50
N ALA A 155 7.45 -2.03 22.16
CA ALA A 155 8.41 -0.99 22.46
C ALA A 155 9.16 -0.60 21.19
N ASP A 156 9.25 0.69 20.99
CA ASP A 156 10.26 1.45 20.24
C ASP A 156 11.32 0.68 19.47
N ARG A 157 11.22 0.73 18.16
CA ARG A 157 12.37 0.70 17.25
C ARG A 157 12.00 1.29 15.91
N GLU A 158 12.09 2.59 15.78
CA GLU A 158 12.50 3.21 14.51
C GLU A 158 12.50 4.74 14.63
N SER A 159 13.57 5.27 15.19
CA SER A 159 13.88 6.69 15.04
C SER A 159 14.46 6.88 13.63
N LEU A 160 13.64 7.39 12.73
CA LEU A 160 14.09 7.76 11.40
C LEU A 160 14.66 9.17 11.40
N PRO A 161 15.63 9.45 10.50
CA PRO A 161 16.17 10.79 10.41
C PRO A 161 15.02 11.78 10.12
N VAL A 162 14.85 12.71 11.05
CA VAL A 162 13.88 13.81 10.93
C VAL A 162 14.36 14.68 9.77
N GLY A 163 13.63 14.67 8.65
CA GLY A 163 13.88 15.59 7.56
C GLY A 163 13.85 17.02 8.07
N LYS A 164 14.67 17.91 7.48
CA LYS A 164 14.71 19.33 7.85
C LYS A 164 13.29 19.91 7.79
N PRO A 165 12.94 20.81 8.71
CA PRO A 165 11.61 21.43 8.71
C PRO A 165 11.40 22.18 7.39
N CYS A 166 10.24 21.94 6.78
CA CYS A 166 9.83 22.61 5.56
C CYS A 166 9.62 24.10 5.82
N GLY A 167 10.18 24.95 5.00
CA GLY A 167 9.92 26.39 5.07
C GLY A 167 11.06 27.26 5.59
N VAL A 168 12.26 26.73 5.84
CA VAL A 168 13.44 27.57 6.10
C VAL A 168 14.17 27.79 4.76
N PRO A 169 14.06 28.98 4.11
CA PRO A 169 14.89 29.32 2.96
C PRO A 169 16.35 29.35 3.41
N ARG A 170 17.25 28.94 2.52
CA ARG A 170 18.69 29.10 2.67
C ARG A 170 19.10 30.55 2.42
#